data_af74c8b11173096cf5265b4dae686943
#
_entry.id   af74c8b11173096cf5265b4dae686943
#
_cell.length_a   1.000
_cell.length_b   1.000
_cell.length_c   1.000
_cell.angle_alpha   90.00
_cell.angle_beta   90.00
_cell.angle_gamma   90.00
#
_symmetry.space_group_name_H-M   'P 1'
#
loop_
_entity.id
_entity.type
_entity.pdbx_description
1 polymer ?
#
loop_
_entity_poly.entity_id
_entity_poly.type
_entity_poly.pdbx_seq_one_letter_code
_entity_poly.pdbx_strand_id
1 'polypeptide(L)'
;MTDPTNALQSFQQALLHGGIQLQPGVLDKGIHVYFDRPKGASRFTYVRLEDTTVTAFVEFASCEAMEGTPCFAVGYAVPEAYRNQGLAKDVIRAGISEMQHGLGRIGLSVFYVEAIVGADNKPSQRVAEQVISDTPVAVTDKVSGLPAFQYVRKVEPPTSSL
;
A
#
# COMPACT_ATOMS: atom_id res chain seq x y z
N MET A 1 -3.14 -7.01 -11.71
CA MET A 1 -3.15 -6.78 -10.25
C MET A 1 -4.47 -7.30 -9.70
N THR A 2 -4.41 -8.04 -8.60
CA THR A 2 -5.62 -8.49 -7.91
C THR A 2 -6.36 -7.27 -7.37
N ASP A 3 -7.70 -7.27 -7.50
CA ASP A 3 -8.53 -6.23 -6.92
C ASP A 3 -8.23 -6.10 -5.42
N PRO A 4 -7.91 -4.90 -4.90
CA PRO A 4 -7.57 -4.74 -3.49
C PRO A 4 -8.66 -5.20 -2.52
N THR A 5 -9.94 -5.10 -2.90
CA THR A 5 -11.03 -5.62 -2.08
C THR A 5 -10.98 -7.13 -1.97
N ASN A 6 -10.71 -7.83 -3.07
CA ASN A 6 -10.55 -9.28 -3.07
C ASN A 6 -9.30 -9.68 -2.27
N ALA A 7 -8.21 -8.93 -2.40
CA ALA A 7 -6.99 -9.16 -1.63
C ALA A 7 -7.25 -9.02 -0.13
N LEU A 8 -7.99 -7.99 0.28
CA LEU A 8 -8.38 -7.80 1.68
C LEU A 8 -9.19 -8.99 2.20
N GLN A 9 -10.18 -9.44 1.43
CA GLN A 9 -11.03 -10.56 1.83
C GLN A 9 -10.23 -11.85 1.99
N SER A 10 -9.32 -12.13 1.06
CA SER A 10 -8.44 -13.30 1.14
C SER A 10 -7.52 -13.23 2.35
N PHE A 11 -6.97 -12.04 2.62
CA PHE A 11 -6.10 -11.81 3.77
C PHE A 11 -6.86 -12.01 5.09
N GLN A 12 -8.08 -11.47 5.18
CA GLN A 12 -8.94 -11.63 6.36
C GLN A 12 -9.22 -13.10 6.64
N GLN A 13 -9.53 -13.88 5.60
CA GLN A 13 -9.77 -15.32 5.76
C GLN A 13 -8.51 -16.05 6.23
N ALA A 14 -7.36 -15.75 5.64
CA ALA A 14 -6.09 -16.37 6.03
C ALA A 14 -5.74 -16.04 7.49
N LEU A 15 -6.00 -14.81 7.91
CA LEU A 15 -5.77 -14.38 9.30
C LEU A 15 -6.65 -15.16 10.27
N LEU A 16 -7.94 -15.30 9.97
CA LEU A 16 -8.89 -16.02 10.82
C LEU A 16 -8.57 -17.51 10.93
N HIS A 17 -8.01 -18.11 9.88
CA HIS A 17 -7.67 -19.53 9.84
C HIS A 17 -6.25 -19.82 10.35
N GLY A 18 -5.53 -18.81 10.86
CA GLY A 18 -4.19 -18.99 11.41
C GLY A 18 -3.10 -19.18 10.36
N GLY A 19 -3.39 -18.90 9.08
CA GLY A 19 -2.41 -19.01 7.99
C GLY A 19 -1.42 -17.86 7.92
N ILE A 20 -1.61 -16.83 8.73
CA ILE A 20 -0.78 -15.61 8.74
C ILE A 20 -0.43 -15.28 10.17
N GLN A 21 0.86 -14.97 10.41
CA GLN A 21 1.31 -14.40 11.68
C GLN A 21 1.72 -12.95 11.44
N LEU A 22 1.05 -12.02 12.13
CA LEU A 22 1.31 -10.61 12.02
C LEU A 22 2.37 -10.15 13.02
N GLN A 23 3.17 -9.16 12.62
CA GLN A 23 4.12 -8.49 13.48
C GLN A 23 3.63 -7.07 13.74
N PRO A 24 3.75 -6.53 14.96
CA PRO A 24 3.42 -5.13 15.21
C PRO A 24 4.42 -4.22 14.51
N GLY A 25 3.96 -3.02 14.14
CA GLY A 25 4.83 -2.00 13.57
C GLY A 25 5.92 -1.56 14.55
N VAL A 26 7.02 -1.04 14.02
CA VAL A 26 8.11 -0.51 14.83
C VAL A 26 7.81 0.92 15.29
N LEU A 27 7.35 1.77 14.38
CA LEU A 27 7.01 3.16 14.67
C LEU A 27 5.62 3.28 15.28
N ASP A 28 4.68 2.49 14.80
CA ASP A 28 3.29 2.50 15.20
C ASP A 28 2.87 1.07 15.58
N LYS A 29 2.69 0.83 16.89
CA LYS A 29 2.34 -0.50 17.40
C LYS A 29 0.90 -0.92 17.05
N GLY A 30 0.07 0.03 16.65
CA GLY A 30 -1.32 -0.23 16.25
C GLY A 30 -1.46 -0.68 14.80
N ILE A 31 -0.38 -0.60 13.99
CA ILE A 31 -0.38 -1.18 12.66
C ILE A 31 0.32 -2.54 12.71
N HIS A 32 -0.12 -3.48 11.88
CA HIS A 32 0.48 -4.80 11.81
C HIS A 32 0.95 -5.09 10.40
N VAL A 33 2.04 -5.83 10.26
CA VAL A 33 2.67 -6.12 8.99
C VAL A 33 2.81 -7.62 8.76
N TYR A 34 2.60 -8.03 7.52
CA TYR A 34 2.90 -9.36 7.03
C TYR A 34 3.77 -9.23 5.77
N PHE A 35 4.91 -9.90 5.78
CA PHE A 35 5.82 -9.92 4.63
C PHE A 35 5.78 -11.29 3.99
N ASP A 36 5.63 -11.34 2.66
CA ASP A 36 5.75 -12.56 1.88
C ASP A 36 6.41 -12.29 0.53
N ARG A 37 6.61 -13.35 -0.24
CA ARG A 37 7.25 -13.27 -1.57
C ARG A 37 6.47 -14.07 -2.60
N PRO A 38 5.24 -13.67 -2.93
CA PRO A 38 4.48 -14.38 -3.95
C PRO A 38 5.23 -14.33 -5.29
N LYS A 39 5.45 -15.51 -5.89
CA LYS A 39 6.19 -15.63 -7.15
C LYS A 39 7.58 -14.97 -7.12
N GLY A 40 8.21 -14.92 -5.93
CA GLY A 40 9.54 -14.38 -5.75
C GLY A 40 9.64 -12.87 -5.58
N ALA A 41 8.54 -12.13 -5.72
CA ALA A 41 8.54 -10.68 -5.55
C ALA A 41 8.13 -10.29 -4.12
N SER A 42 8.87 -9.38 -3.51
CA SER A 42 8.61 -8.93 -2.15
C SER A 42 7.27 -8.22 -2.05
N ARG A 43 6.49 -8.56 -1.03
CA ARG A 43 5.22 -7.90 -0.74
C ARG A 43 5.10 -7.63 0.75
N PHE A 44 4.78 -6.38 1.08
CA PHE A 44 4.49 -5.93 2.44
C PHE A 44 3.01 -5.63 2.55
N THR A 45 2.33 -6.25 3.49
CA THR A 45 0.91 -5.98 3.75
C THR A 45 0.78 -5.37 5.14
N TYR A 46 0.19 -4.18 5.22
CA TYR A 46 -0.05 -3.49 6.48
C TYR A 46 -1.55 -3.40 6.73
N VAL A 47 -1.97 -3.67 7.96
CA VAL A 47 -3.38 -3.64 8.32
C VAL A 47 -3.59 -2.94 9.67
N ARG A 48 -4.75 -2.30 9.80
CA ARG A 48 -5.31 -1.92 11.08
C ARG A 48 -6.32 -2.99 11.48
N LEU A 49 -6.36 -3.30 12.76
CA LEU A 49 -7.24 -4.34 13.29
C LEU A 49 -8.13 -3.78 14.39
N GLU A 50 -9.36 -4.30 14.44
CA GLU A 50 -10.23 -4.23 15.59
C GLU A 50 -10.44 -5.69 16.01
N ASP A 51 -9.79 -6.12 17.09
CA ASP A 51 -9.64 -7.52 17.46
C ASP A 51 -9.00 -8.32 16.29
N THR A 52 -9.75 -9.23 15.66
CA THR A 52 -9.26 -10.00 14.51
C THR A 52 -9.84 -9.51 13.18
N THR A 53 -10.58 -8.41 13.20
CA THR A 53 -11.18 -7.85 11.98
C THR A 53 -10.25 -6.80 11.37
N VAL A 54 -9.94 -6.97 10.08
CA VAL A 54 -9.18 -5.98 9.32
C VAL A 54 -10.08 -4.80 9.01
N THR A 55 -9.72 -3.62 9.54
CA THR A 55 -10.50 -2.39 9.31
C THR A 55 -9.92 -1.53 8.20
N ALA A 56 -8.64 -1.71 7.88
CA ALA A 56 -7.98 -1.04 6.77
C ALA A 56 -6.81 -1.90 6.30
N PHE A 57 -6.57 -1.89 5.00
CA PHE A 57 -5.62 -2.79 4.34
C PHE A 57 -4.85 -2.01 3.28
N VAL A 58 -3.52 -2.17 3.26
CA VAL A 58 -2.67 -1.70 2.17
C VAL A 58 -1.60 -2.74 1.89
N GLU A 59 -1.36 -3.02 0.61
CA GLU A 59 -0.23 -3.86 0.22
C GLU A 59 0.70 -3.10 -0.72
N PHE A 60 1.99 -3.37 -0.57
CA PHE A 60 3.05 -2.82 -1.38
C PHE A 60 3.79 -3.99 -2.01
N ALA A 61 3.58 -4.20 -3.30
CA ALA A 61 4.18 -5.31 -4.03
C ALA A 61 5.30 -4.79 -4.94
N SER A 62 6.48 -5.40 -4.85
CA SER A 62 7.60 -5.02 -5.70
C SER A 62 7.19 -5.07 -7.17
N CYS A 63 7.47 -4.01 -7.90
CA CYS A 63 7.18 -3.90 -9.32
C CYS A 63 8.40 -3.40 -10.08
N GLU A 64 8.25 -3.10 -11.36
CA GLU A 64 9.36 -2.66 -12.20
C GLU A 64 10.00 -1.38 -11.65
N ALA A 65 11.34 -1.40 -11.50
CA ALA A 65 12.08 -0.25 -11.00
C ALA A 65 11.89 0.98 -11.89
N MET A 66 11.89 2.15 -11.28
CA MET A 66 11.84 3.44 -11.98
C MET A 66 13.22 4.06 -11.94
N GLU A 67 13.82 4.26 -13.11
CA GLU A 67 15.17 4.85 -13.24
C GLU A 67 16.20 4.13 -12.36
N GLY A 68 16.11 2.82 -12.27
CA GLY A 68 17.01 2.00 -11.45
C GLY A 68 16.70 2.01 -9.95
N THR A 69 15.68 2.74 -9.51
CA THR A 69 15.25 2.80 -8.11
C THR A 69 14.08 1.87 -7.85
N PRO A 70 14.09 1.09 -6.77
CA PRO A 70 12.98 0.17 -6.46
C PRO A 70 11.63 0.87 -6.41
N CYS A 71 10.62 0.19 -6.90
CA CYS A 71 9.24 0.66 -6.91
C CYS A 71 8.31 -0.40 -6.34
N PHE A 72 7.29 0.04 -5.61
CA PHE A 72 6.25 -0.83 -5.06
C PHE A 72 4.89 -0.38 -5.55
N ALA A 73 4.13 -1.32 -6.13
CA ALA A 73 2.75 -1.08 -6.52
C ALA A 73 1.87 -1.12 -5.28
N VAL A 74 1.00 -0.14 -5.13
CA VAL A 74 0.17 0.05 -3.94
C VAL A 74 -1.27 -0.35 -4.26
N GLY A 75 -1.81 -1.27 -3.46
CA GLY A 75 -3.24 -1.58 -3.46
C GLY A 75 -3.79 -1.36 -2.06
N TYR A 76 -4.99 -0.80 -1.95
CA TYR A 76 -5.59 -0.51 -0.65
C TYR A 76 -7.09 -0.70 -0.68
N ALA A 77 -7.65 -1.07 0.48
CA ALA A 77 -9.08 -1.29 0.62
C ALA A 77 -9.52 -1.11 2.08
N VAL A 78 -10.75 -0.69 2.27
CA VAL A 78 -11.40 -0.59 3.58
C VAL A 78 -12.74 -1.32 3.47
N PRO A 79 -13.05 -2.23 4.41
CA PRO A 79 -14.35 -2.90 4.41
C PRO A 79 -15.50 -1.88 4.47
N GLU A 80 -16.62 -2.20 3.85
CA GLU A 80 -17.75 -1.29 3.73
C GLU A 80 -18.16 -0.67 5.06
N ALA A 81 -18.20 -1.47 6.13
CA ALA A 81 -18.61 -1.01 7.47
C ALA A 81 -17.70 0.06 8.06
N TYR A 82 -16.47 0.20 7.56
CA TYR A 82 -15.45 1.11 8.09
C TYR A 82 -15.12 2.26 7.15
N ARG A 83 -15.86 2.42 6.04
CA ARG A 83 -15.60 3.48 5.06
C ARG A 83 -16.01 4.86 5.57
N ASN A 84 -15.51 5.91 4.90
CA ASN A 84 -15.78 7.32 5.20
C ASN A 84 -15.27 7.78 6.57
N GLN A 85 -14.17 7.16 7.05
CA GLN A 85 -13.54 7.49 8.32
C GLN A 85 -12.06 7.85 8.16
N GLY A 86 -11.58 8.01 6.92
CA GLY A 86 -10.18 8.33 6.66
C GLY A 86 -9.21 7.18 6.86
N LEU A 87 -9.69 5.95 6.99
CA LEU A 87 -8.85 4.79 7.32
C LEU A 87 -7.91 4.38 6.18
N ALA A 88 -8.32 4.53 4.93
CA ALA A 88 -7.44 4.23 3.80
C ALA A 88 -6.22 5.15 3.79
N LYS A 89 -6.42 6.45 3.97
CA LYS A 89 -5.31 7.41 4.05
C LYS A 89 -4.40 7.12 5.22
N ASP A 90 -4.98 6.81 6.37
CA ASP A 90 -4.22 6.48 7.58
C ASP A 90 -3.34 5.25 7.38
N VAL A 91 -3.88 4.15 6.86
CA VAL A 91 -3.11 2.90 6.71
C VAL A 91 -2.01 3.04 5.65
N ILE A 92 -2.27 3.80 4.59
CA ILE A 92 -1.25 4.05 3.56
C ILE A 92 -0.10 4.87 4.13
N ARG A 93 -0.40 5.97 4.83
CA ARG A 93 0.62 6.82 5.45
C ARG A 93 1.45 6.05 6.46
N ALA A 94 0.79 5.32 7.34
CA ALA A 94 1.48 4.51 8.36
C ALA A 94 2.33 3.42 7.70
N GLY A 95 1.81 2.75 6.68
CA GLY A 95 2.54 1.73 5.93
C GLY A 95 3.79 2.27 5.25
N ILE A 96 3.69 3.42 4.59
CA ILE A 96 4.85 4.07 3.95
C ILE A 96 5.91 4.42 5.00
N SER A 97 5.50 4.97 6.15
CA SER A 97 6.44 5.31 7.22
C SER A 97 7.15 4.07 7.76
N GLU A 98 6.44 2.99 7.98
CA GLU A 98 7.02 1.73 8.44
C GLU A 98 7.98 1.14 7.40
N MET A 99 7.61 1.15 6.11
CA MET A 99 8.49 0.70 5.05
C MET A 99 9.76 1.56 4.96
N GLN A 100 9.62 2.87 5.04
CA GLN A 100 10.75 3.78 4.99
C GLN A 100 11.74 3.49 6.11
N HIS A 101 11.22 3.26 7.32
CA HIS A 101 12.05 2.90 8.46
C HIS A 101 12.75 1.56 8.25
N GLY A 102 12.00 0.51 7.88
CA GLY A 102 12.53 -0.85 7.73
C GLY A 102 13.50 -0.98 6.58
N LEU A 103 13.18 -0.42 5.43
CA LEU A 103 14.06 -0.45 4.25
C LEU A 103 15.30 0.42 4.45
N GLY A 104 15.17 1.55 5.16
CA GLY A 104 16.31 2.41 5.49
C GLY A 104 17.35 1.69 6.33
N ARG A 105 16.92 0.80 7.23
CA ARG A 105 17.84 0.03 8.07
C ARG A 105 18.71 -0.96 7.29
N ILE A 106 18.26 -1.37 6.11
CA ILE A 106 19.02 -2.28 5.24
C ILE A 106 19.69 -1.55 4.07
N GLY A 107 19.74 -0.21 4.13
CA GLY A 107 20.44 0.59 3.15
C GLY A 107 19.60 1.05 1.96
N LEU A 108 18.30 0.75 1.94
CA LEU A 108 17.40 1.15 0.87
C LEU A 108 16.61 2.39 1.31
N SER A 109 17.24 3.57 1.20
CA SER A 109 16.68 4.81 1.73
C SER A 109 15.75 5.53 0.77
N VAL A 110 15.73 5.15 -0.51
CA VAL A 110 14.89 5.77 -1.55
C VAL A 110 14.13 4.70 -2.30
N PHE A 111 12.84 4.88 -2.47
CA PHE A 111 12.00 4.01 -3.28
C PHE A 111 10.79 4.77 -3.80
N TYR A 112 10.16 4.24 -4.84
CA TYR A 112 8.91 4.77 -5.36
C TYR A 112 7.74 3.93 -4.91
N VAL A 113 6.59 4.57 -4.74
CA VAL A 113 5.29 3.90 -4.61
C VAL A 113 4.40 4.34 -5.76
N GLU A 114 3.68 3.39 -6.34
CA GLU A 114 2.85 3.62 -7.52
C GLU A 114 1.45 3.06 -7.29
N ALA A 115 0.42 3.87 -7.55
CA ALA A 115 -0.95 3.40 -7.54
C ALA A 115 -1.57 3.61 -8.94
N ILE A 116 -2.18 2.57 -9.48
CA ILE A 116 -2.95 2.63 -10.73
C ILE A 116 -4.42 2.52 -10.34
N VAL A 117 -5.16 3.60 -10.55
CA VAL A 117 -6.56 3.70 -10.11
C VAL A 117 -7.45 3.90 -11.33
N GLY A 118 -8.51 3.08 -11.45
CA GLY A 118 -9.46 3.19 -12.55
C GLY A 118 -10.06 4.59 -12.68
N ALA A 119 -10.28 5.04 -13.92
CA ALA A 119 -10.77 6.39 -14.19
C ALA A 119 -12.19 6.62 -13.63
N ASP A 120 -12.94 5.55 -13.37
CA ASP A 120 -14.28 5.61 -12.80
C ASP A 120 -14.29 5.43 -11.26
N ASN A 121 -13.15 5.13 -10.66
CA ASN A 121 -13.06 4.90 -9.21
C ASN A 121 -12.70 6.20 -8.48
N LYS A 122 -13.67 7.09 -8.34
CA LYS A 122 -13.48 8.40 -7.75
C LYS A 122 -13.03 8.37 -6.28
N PRO A 123 -13.60 7.51 -5.40
CA PRO A 123 -13.13 7.46 -4.02
C PRO A 123 -11.65 7.10 -3.90
N SER A 124 -11.16 6.11 -4.64
CA SER A 124 -9.75 5.74 -4.63
C SER A 124 -8.84 6.82 -5.21
N GLN A 125 -9.31 7.54 -6.23
CA GLN A 125 -8.57 8.69 -6.78
C GLN A 125 -8.38 9.78 -5.72
N ARG A 126 -9.42 10.09 -4.95
CA ARG A 126 -9.32 11.10 -3.89
C ARG A 126 -8.30 10.71 -2.82
N VAL A 127 -8.25 9.44 -2.45
CA VAL A 127 -7.25 8.92 -1.51
C VAL A 127 -5.85 9.05 -2.10
N ALA A 128 -5.64 8.57 -3.32
CA ALA A 128 -4.33 8.61 -3.98
C ALA A 128 -3.83 10.05 -4.16
N GLU A 129 -4.71 10.99 -4.48
CA GLU A 129 -4.35 12.41 -4.61
C GLU A 129 -3.78 12.99 -3.32
N GLN A 130 -4.25 12.53 -2.17
CA GLN A 130 -3.86 13.07 -0.87
C GLN A 130 -2.62 12.40 -0.27
N VAL A 131 -2.39 11.12 -0.59
CA VAL A 131 -1.31 10.35 0.07
C VAL A 131 -0.22 9.88 -0.87
N ILE A 132 -0.45 9.87 -2.17
CA ILE A 132 0.55 9.45 -3.17
C ILE A 132 1.05 10.65 -3.97
N SER A 133 0.18 11.25 -4.80
CA SER A 133 0.56 12.38 -5.65
C SER A 133 -0.68 13.12 -6.12
N ASP A 134 -0.60 14.45 -6.19
CA ASP A 134 -1.68 15.30 -6.72
C ASP A 134 -1.53 15.59 -8.22
N THR A 135 -0.54 14.97 -8.88
CA THR A 135 -0.27 15.15 -10.31
C THR A 135 -0.28 13.80 -11.04
N PRO A 136 -1.44 13.12 -11.10
CA PRO A 136 -1.53 11.84 -11.78
C PRO A 136 -1.38 11.96 -13.29
N VAL A 137 -1.00 10.85 -13.93
CA VAL A 137 -0.87 10.74 -15.37
C VAL A 137 -1.95 9.79 -15.88
N ALA A 138 -2.65 10.17 -16.94
CA ALA A 138 -3.63 9.30 -17.58
C ALA A 138 -2.90 8.15 -18.29
N VAL A 139 -3.35 6.93 -18.03
CA VAL A 139 -2.74 5.70 -18.59
C VAL A 139 -3.85 4.73 -18.98
N THR A 140 -3.47 3.65 -19.65
CA THR A 140 -4.34 2.49 -19.84
C THR A 140 -3.86 1.40 -18.90
N ASP A 141 -4.75 0.87 -18.06
CA ASP A 141 -4.42 -0.24 -17.16
C ASP A 141 -4.08 -1.47 -18.01
N LYS A 142 -2.88 -2.01 -17.84
CA LYS A 142 -2.39 -3.15 -18.62
C LYS A 142 -3.16 -4.44 -18.35
N VAL A 143 -3.78 -4.56 -17.18
CA VAL A 143 -4.53 -5.75 -16.78
C VAL A 143 -5.96 -5.70 -17.31
N SER A 144 -6.67 -4.60 -17.06
CA SER A 144 -8.08 -4.46 -17.47
C SER A 144 -8.25 -3.93 -18.89
N GLY A 145 -7.27 -3.23 -19.43
CA GLY A 145 -7.37 -2.52 -20.72
C GLY A 145 -8.21 -1.26 -20.65
N LEU A 146 -8.61 -0.83 -19.46
CA LEU A 146 -9.48 0.33 -19.24
C LEU A 146 -8.67 1.58 -18.89
N PRO A 147 -9.26 2.78 -19.11
CA PRO A 147 -8.60 4.03 -18.69
C PRO A 147 -8.36 4.06 -17.19
N ALA A 148 -7.22 4.59 -16.79
CA ALA A 148 -6.81 4.70 -15.40
C ALA A 148 -5.93 5.93 -15.20
N PHE A 149 -5.63 6.22 -13.92
CA PHE A 149 -4.66 7.24 -13.54
C PHE A 149 -3.52 6.59 -12.78
N GLN A 150 -2.31 7.00 -13.11
CA GLN A 150 -1.09 6.56 -12.43
C GLN A 150 -0.65 7.66 -11.47
N TYR A 151 -0.53 7.29 -10.20
CA TYR A 151 -0.03 8.14 -9.12
C TYR A 151 1.32 7.60 -8.69
N VAL A 152 2.35 8.44 -8.69
CA VAL A 152 3.72 8.04 -8.33
C VAL A 152 4.26 8.98 -7.28
N ARG A 153 4.83 8.44 -6.22
CA ARG A 153 5.49 9.21 -5.16
C ARG A 153 6.88 8.64 -4.92
N LYS A 154 7.87 9.54 -4.89
CA LYS A 154 9.22 9.19 -4.46
C LYS A 154 9.29 9.34 -2.94
N VAL A 155 9.62 8.25 -2.26
CA VAL A 155 9.82 8.25 -0.81
C VAL A 155 11.31 8.32 -0.54
N GLU A 156 11.75 9.36 0.15
CA GLU A 156 13.16 9.59 0.44
C GLU A 156 13.31 10.20 1.83
N PRO A 157 14.48 10.06 2.46
CA PRO A 157 14.70 10.67 3.77
C PRO A 157 14.50 12.18 3.70
N PRO A 158 14.03 12.82 4.79
CA PRO A 158 13.91 14.27 4.80
C PRO A 158 15.31 14.90 4.62
N THR A 159 15.37 15.97 3.82
CA THR A 159 16.61 16.72 3.63
C THR A 159 17.01 17.33 4.96
N SER A 160 18.18 16.95 5.49
CA SER A 160 18.67 17.61 6.69
C SER A 160 19.17 19.00 6.30
N SER A 161 18.46 20.03 6.76
CA SER A 161 18.95 21.40 6.65
C SER A 161 19.90 21.64 7.83
N LEU A 162 21.15 21.85 7.51
CA LEU A 162 22.12 22.29 8.49
C LEU A 162 22.06 23.81 8.66
#